data_19725fcee49143c94d12c28cbab57f60
#
_entry.id   19725fcee49143c94d12c28cbab57f60
#
_cell.length_a   1.000
_cell.length_b   1.000
_cell.length_c   1.000
_cell.angle_alpha   90.00
_cell.angle_beta   90.00
_cell.angle_gamma   90.00
#
_symmetry.space_group_name_H-M   'P 1'
#
loop_
_entity.id
_entity.type
_entity.pdbx_description
1 polymer ?
#
loop_
_entity_poly.entity_id
_entity_poly.type
_entity_poly.pdbx_seq_one_letter_code
_entity_poly.pdbx_strand_id
1 'polypeptide(L)'
;MEIGLTHTSTLTVENKHLAIQAGSGDLEVLATPVMMALMENAAMLAVKEALDEGMTTVGGHISSSHLKPTALGKTITATAVLTGIEGRKLTFKVIAEDETGTIGEGEHLRFIVDRKKFMAKLQ
;
A
#
# COMPACT_ATOMS: atom_id res chain seq x y z
N MET A 1 19.12 6.54 -1.06
CA MET A 1 17.99 5.68 -0.60
C MET A 1 18.56 4.46 0.12
N GLU A 2 18.01 4.12 1.26
CA GLU A 2 18.55 3.06 2.12
C GLU A 2 17.47 2.06 2.52
N ILE A 3 17.88 0.80 2.63
CA ILE A 3 17.05 -0.27 3.19
C ILE A 3 16.61 0.15 4.59
N GLY A 4 15.35 -0.14 4.93
CA GLY A 4 14.78 0.18 6.23
C GLY A 4 13.90 1.41 6.26
N LEU A 5 13.84 2.19 5.17
CA LEU A 5 12.89 3.30 5.08
C LEU A 5 11.49 2.75 5.29
N THR A 6 10.69 3.44 6.10
CA THR A 6 9.38 2.96 6.52
C THR A 6 8.37 4.10 6.63
N HIS A 7 7.11 3.75 6.51
CA HIS A 7 6.00 4.68 6.76
C HIS A 7 4.77 3.89 7.18
N THR A 8 3.96 4.49 8.04
CA THR A 8 2.68 3.92 8.46
C THR A 8 1.57 4.86 8.03
N SER A 9 0.64 4.34 7.24
CA SER A 9 -0.56 5.06 6.80
C SER A 9 -1.76 4.57 7.60
N THR A 10 -2.72 5.45 7.84
CA THR A 10 -3.88 5.17 8.69
C THR A 10 -5.17 5.42 7.93
N LEU A 11 -6.18 4.59 8.17
CA LEU A 11 -7.49 4.70 7.55
C LEU A 11 -8.58 4.34 8.56
N THR A 12 -9.63 5.15 8.65
CA THR A 12 -10.85 4.75 9.34
C THR A 12 -11.81 4.16 8.30
N VAL A 13 -12.34 2.98 8.56
CA VAL A 13 -13.19 2.26 7.60
C VAL A 13 -14.54 2.98 7.48
N GLU A 14 -14.83 3.51 6.29
CA GLU A 14 -16.09 4.17 5.94
C GLU A 14 -16.88 3.28 4.98
N ASN A 15 -18.11 3.66 4.65
CA ASN A 15 -18.97 2.87 3.75
C ASN A 15 -18.28 2.56 2.41
N LYS A 16 -17.61 3.54 1.81
CA LYS A 16 -16.92 3.33 0.53
C LYS A 16 -15.80 2.30 0.58
N HIS A 17 -15.34 1.96 1.78
CA HIS A 17 -14.24 1.00 1.98
C HIS A 17 -14.73 -0.44 2.19
N LEU A 18 -16.04 -0.64 2.26
CA LEU A 18 -16.61 -1.97 2.49
C LEU A 18 -16.60 -2.81 1.22
N ALA A 19 -16.42 -4.11 1.38
CA ALA A 19 -16.37 -5.05 0.26
C ALA A 19 -17.60 -4.95 -0.64
N ILE A 20 -18.78 -4.79 -0.06
CA ILE A 20 -20.02 -4.66 -0.82
C ILE A 20 -20.03 -3.39 -1.69
N GLN A 21 -19.41 -2.31 -1.22
CA GLN A 21 -19.35 -1.06 -1.98
C GLN A 21 -18.22 -1.07 -3.02
N ALA A 22 -17.10 -1.69 -2.67
CA ALA A 22 -15.95 -1.79 -3.56
C ALA A 22 -16.15 -2.85 -4.66
N GLY A 23 -17.16 -3.71 -4.52
CA GLY A 23 -17.43 -4.77 -5.49
C GLY A 23 -16.53 -5.98 -5.35
N SER A 24 -15.79 -6.09 -4.26
CA SER A 24 -14.86 -7.20 -4.02
C SER A 24 -15.48 -8.33 -3.18
N GLY A 25 -16.71 -8.16 -2.74
CA GLY A 25 -17.45 -9.13 -1.94
C GLY A 25 -18.86 -8.61 -1.71
N ASP A 26 -19.66 -9.32 -0.93
CA ASP A 26 -21.05 -8.97 -0.68
C ASP A 26 -21.36 -8.73 0.81
N LEU A 27 -20.32 -8.50 1.62
CA LEU A 27 -20.47 -8.25 3.06
C LEU A 27 -19.98 -6.84 3.43
N GLU A 28 -20.45 -6.38 4.59
CA GLU A 28 -20.11 -5.06 5.12
C GLU A 28 -18.86 -5.13 6.00
N VAL A 29 -17.76 -5.50 5.39
CA VAL A 29 -16.44 -5.55 6.04
C VAL A 29 -15.43 -4.85 5.15
N LEU A 30 -14.29 -4.45 5.72
CA LEU A 30 -13.19 -3.82 4.97
C LEU A 30 -12.84 -4.66 3.73
N ALA A 31 -12.85 -4.01 2.58
CA ALA A 31 -12.51 -4.66 1.31
C ALA A 31 -11.00 -4.95 1.25
N THR A 32 -10.63 -6.15 0.80
CA THR A 32 -9.23 -6.52 0.59
C THR A 32 -8.48 -5.54 -0.30
N PRO A 33 -9.03 -5.11 -1.47
CA PRO A 33 -8.34 -4.11 -2.29
C PRO A 33 -8.09 -2.78 -1.58
N VAL A 34 -8.95 -2.38 -0.66
CA VAL A 34 -8.77 -1.15 0.11
C VAL A 34 -7.60 -1.29 1.10
N MET A 35 -7.52 -2.44 1.79
CA MET A 35 -6.38 -2.74 2.65
C MET A 35 -5.08 -2.70 1.86
N MET A 36 -5.08 -3.33 0.68
CA MET A 36 -3.90 -3.36 -0.19
C MET A 36 -3.55 -1.96 -0.71
N ALA A 37 -4.53 -1.13 -1.03
CA ALA A 37 -4.29 0.26 -1.43
C ALA A 37 -3.61 1.06 -0.31
N LEU A 38 -3.98 0.80 0.95
CA LEU A 38 -3.33 1.45 2.09
C LEU A 38 -1.88 1.00 2.24
N MET A 39 -1.61 -0.29 2.00
CA MET A 39 -0.25 -0.82 1.97
C MET A 39 0.59 -0.14 0.88
N GLU A 40 0.02 0.04 -0.31
CA GLU A 40 0.69 0.74 -1.41
C GLU A 40 0.97 2.19 -1.06
N ASN A 41 0.01 2.86 -0.41
CA ASN A 41 0.17 4.23 0.06
C ASN A 41 1.34 4.34 1.04
N ALA A 42 1.42 3.43 2.00
CA ALA A 42 2.51 3.41 2.97
C ALA A 42 3.86 3.21 2.28
N ALA A 43 3.94 2.33 1.28
CA ALA A 43 5.17 2.07 0.54
C ALA A 43 5.60 3.29 -0.28
N MET A 44 4.65 3.93 -0.96
CA MET A 44 4.91 5.16 -1.72
C MET A 44 5.49 6.25 -0.82
N LEU A 45 4.89 6.46 0.34
CA LEU A 45 5.31 7.50 1.27
C LEU A 45 6.62 7.16 1.98
N ALA A 46 6.92 5.87 2.17
CA ALA A 46 8.17 5.44 2.82
C ALA A 46 9.42 5.93 2.08
N VAL A 47 9.35 6.06 0.76
CA VAL A 47 10.51 6.45 -0.06
C VAL A 47 10.40 7.83 -0.69
N LYS A 48 9.26 8.51 -0.49
CA LYS A 48 8.98 9.78 -1.16
C LYS A 48 10.11 10.82 -1.00
N GLU A 49 10.59 11.01 0.22
CA GLU A 49 11.61 12.03 0.50
C GLU A 49 13.01 11.62 0.01
N ALA A 50 13.22 10.35 -0.33
CA ALA A 50 14.49 9.85 -0.82
C ALA A 50 14.60 9.87 -2.34
N LEU A 51 13.54 10.28 -3.04
CA LEU A 51 13.52 10.37 -4.50
C LEU A 51 14.01 11.73 -4.99
N ASP A 52 14.68 11.75 -6.13
CA ASP A 52 15.09 12.99 -6.79
C ASP A 52 13.84 13.74 -7.30
N GLU A 53 13.99 15.05 -7.47
CA GLU A 53 12.92 15.88 -8.01
C GLU A 53 12.43 15.35 -9.36
N GLY A 54 11.13 15.31 -9.56
CA GLY A 54 10.51 14.82 -10.79
C GLY A 54 10.35 13.30 -10.84
N MET A 55 10.91 12.58 -9.88
CA MET A 55 10.79 11.12 -9.83
C MET A 55 9.65 10.71 -8.90
N THR A 56 9.06 9.55 -9.20
CA THR A 56 8.01 8.95 -8.37
C THR A 56 8.12 7.44 -8.46
N THR A 57 7.21 6.74 -7.80
CA THR A 57 7.14 5.28 -7.90
C THR A 57 5.76 4.86 -8.35
N VAL A 58 5.70 3.76 -9.09
CA VAL A 58 4.45 3.10 -9.46
C VAL A 58 4.48 1.67 -8.95
N GLY A 59 3.31 1.14 -8.60
CA GLY A 59 3.18 -0.25 -8.16
C GLY A 59 3.33 -1.20 -9.34
N GLY A 60 4.07 -2.30 -9.15
CA GLY A 60 4.26 -3.32 -10.16
C GLY A 60 3.77 -4.69 -9.74
N HIS A 61 3.70 -4.94 -8.46
CA HIS A 61 3.23 -6.21 -7.92
C HIS A 61 2.88 -6.05 -6.45
N ILE A 62 1.83 -6.71 -6.02
CA ILE A 62 1.49 -6.81 -4.59
C ILE A 62 0.86 -8.17 -4.32
N SER A 63 1.33 -8.84 -3.28
CA SER A 63 0.69 -10.04 -2.77
C SER A 63 0.47 -9.87 -1.28
N SER A 64 -0.72 -10.18 -0.82
CA SER A 64 -1.08 -10.01 0.59
C SER A 64 -2.13 -11.02 1.00
N SER A 65 -1.97 -11.55 2.21
CA SER A 65 -3.04 -12.27 2.87
C SER A 65 -3.93 -11.25 3.57
N HIS A 66 -5.23 -11.54 3.65
CA HIS A 66 -6.19 -10.79 4.43
C HIS A 66 -6.71 -11.73 5.50
N LEU A 67 -6.14 -11.64 6.70
CA LEU A 67 -6.24 -12.68 7.73
C LEU A 67 -7.47 -12.53 8.62
N LYS A 68 -7.95 -11.29 8.83
CA LYS A 68 -9.09 -11.00 9.70
C LYS A 68 -9.94 -9.88 9.13
N PRO A 69 -11.27 -9.95 9.27
CA PRO A 69 -12.15 -8.86 8.82
C PRO A 69 -12.09 -7.66 9.77
N THR A 70 -12.42 -6.50 9.24
CA THR A 70 -12.53 -5.26 10.01
C THR A 70 -13.88 -4.62 9.73
N ALA A 71 -14.56 -4.22 10.79
CA ALA A 71 -15.90 -3.63 10.70
C ALA A 71 -15.86 -2.14 10.37
N LEU A 72 -16.99 -1.64 9.88
CA LEU A 72 -17.22 -0.21 9.67
C LEU A 72 -16.90 0.58 10.94
N GLY A 73 -16.24 1.71 10.79
CA GLY A 73 -15.90 2.62 11.90
C GLY A 73 -14.61 2.32 12.61
N LYS A 74 -14.00 1.16 12.34
CA LYS A 74 -12.72 0.80 12.95
C LYS A 74 -11.56 1.47 12.20
N THR A 75 -10.45 1.67 12.90
CA THR A 75 -9.24 2.26 12.33
C THR A 75 -8.23 1.16 12.04
N ILE A 76 -7.63 1.21 10.86
CA ILE A 76 -6.55 0.32 10.47
C ILE A 76 -5.30 1.13 10.13
N THR A 77 -4.16 0.49 10.26
CA THR A 77 -2.88 1.04 9.83
C THR A 77 -2.21 0.07 8.88
N ALA A 78 -1.43 0.61 7.94
CA ALA A 78 -0.56 -0.20 7.09
C ALA A 78 0.85 0.36 7.19
N THR A 79 1.81 -0.51 7.42
CA THR A 79 3.21 -0.15 7.51
C THR A 79 3.98 -0.84 6.40
N ALA A 80 4.79 -0.07 5.68
CA ALA A 80 5.68 -0.59 4.66
C ALA A 80 7.12 -0.36 5.08
N VAL A 81 7.96 -1.34 4.84
CA VAL A 81 9.40 -1.24 5.10
C VAL A 81 10.13 -1.62 3.82
N LEU A 82 11.04 -0.75 3.38
CA LEU A 82 11.87 -1.01 2.21
C LEU A 82 12.90 -2.09 2.57
N THR A 83 12.83 -3.23 1.89
CA THR A 83 13.68 -4.40 2.16
C THR A 83 14.66 -4.69 1.04
N GLY A 84 14.45 -4.15 -0.15
CA GLY A 84 15.34 -4.40 -1.29
C GLY A 84 15.37 -3.25 -2.27
N ILE A 85 16.56 -3.01 -2.82
CA ILE A 85 16.79 -2.01 -3.87
C ILE A 85 17.60 -2.69 -4.97
N GLU A 86 17.06 -2.72 -6.19
CA GLU A 86 17.73 -3.35 -7.32
C GLU A 86 17.52 -2.47 -8.55
N GLY A 87 18.42 -1.51 -8.73
CA GLY A 87 18.23 -0.49 -9.75
C GLY A 87 17.01 0.36 -9.42
N ARG A 88 16.03 0.36 -10.31
CA ARG A 88 14.77 1.10 -10.12
C ARG A 88 13.71 0.30 -9.38
N LYS A 89 13.95 -0.97 -9.13
CA LYS A 89 13.00 -1.86 -8.47
C LYS A 89 13.18 -1.80 -6.96
N LEU A 90 12.09 -1.50 -6.27
CA LEU A 90 12.04 -1.42 -4.82
C LEU A 90 11.14 -2.52 -4.29
N THR A 91 11.63 -3.27 -3.30
CA THR A 91 10.86 -4.33 -2.65
C THR A 91 10.50 -3.89 -1.24
N PHE A 92 9.24 -4.09 -0.86
CA PHE A 92 8.73 -3.73 0.45
C PHE A 92 8.10 -4.93 1.13
N LYS A 93 8.25 -4.99 2.45
CA LYS A 93 7.40 -5.81 3.29
C LYS A 93 6.26 -4.91 3.76
N VAL A 94 5.03 -5.39 3.67
CA VAL A 94 3.84 -4.62 4.07
C VAL A 94 3.03 -5.40 5.09
N ILE A 95 2.48 -4.70 6.07
CA ILE A 95 1.67 -5.28 7.12
C ILE A 95 0.53 -4.32 7.43
N ALA A 96 -0.68 -4.86 7.60
CA ALA A 96 -1.82 -4.08 8.04
C ALA A 96 -2.31 -4.59 9.39
N GLU A 97 -2.73 -3.67 10.24
CA GLU A 97 -3.15 -3.96 11.61
C GLU A 97 -4.38 -3.17 11.98
N ASP A 98 -5.18 -3.71 12.89
CA ASP A 98 -6.19 -2.95 13.63
C ASP A 98 -5.86 -3.06 15.12
N GLU A 99 -6.77 -2.61 15.98
CA GLU A 99 -6.56 -2.63 17.43
C GLU A 99 -6.42 -4.04 18.00
N THR A 100 -6.83 -5.07 17.26
CA THR A 100 -6.73 -6.48 17.68
C THR A 100 -5.45 -7.16 17.20
N GLY A 101 -4.66 -6.50 16.36
CA GLY A 101 -3.41 -7.03 15.82
C GLY A 101 -3.39 -7.09 14.29
N THR A 102 -2.57 -7.98 13.76
CA THR A 102 -2.38 -8.10 12.32
C THR A 102 -3.64 -8.56 11.60
N ILE A 103 -4.06 -7.82 10.56
CA ILE A 103 -5.18 -8.19 9.71
C ILE A 103 -4.73 -8.62 8.32
N GLY A 104 -3.51 -8.30 7.92
CA GLY A 104 -2.96 -8.72 6.64
C GLY A 104 -1.46 -8.49 6.57
N GLU A 105 -0.78 -9.22 5.69
CA GLU A 105 0.66 -9.05 5.48
C GLU A 105 1.06 -9.59 4.12
N GLY A 106 2.15 -9.05 3.58
CA GLY A 106 2.62 -9.48 2.27
C GLY A 106 3.84 -8.72 1.78
N GLU A 107 4.03 -8.77 0.47
CA GLU A 107 5.13 -8.10 -0.24
C GLU A 107 4.60 -7.20 -1.34
N HIS A 108 5.37 -6.14 -1.61
CA HIS A 108 5.00 -5.18 -2.64
C HIS A 108 6.23 -4.72 -3.40
N LEU A 109 6.10 -4.63 -4.71
CA LEU A 109 7.16 -4.11 -5.58
C LEU A 109 6.73 -2.79 -6.18
N ARG A 110 7.62 -1.81 -6.16
CA ARG A 110 7.41 -0.53 -6.83
C ARG A 110 8.60 -0.24 -7.73
N PHE A 111 8.36 0.58 -8.74
CA PHE A 111 9.40 0.96 -9.71
C PHE A 111 9.51 2.48 -9.74
N ILE A 112 10.76 2.97 -9.65
CA ILE A 112 11.05 4.39 -9.77
C ILE A 112 10.90 4.79 -11.23
N VAL A 113 10.14 5.84 -11.50
CA VAL A 113 9.93 6.35 -12.85
C VAL A 113 10.05 7.87 -12.88
N ASP A 114 10.42 8.42 -14.04
CA ASP A 114 10.35 9.84 -14.30
C ASP A 114 8.88 10.18 -14.55
N ARG A 115 8.31 11.02 -13.72
CA ARG A 115 6.88 11.34 -13.74
C ARG A 115 6.39 11.80 -15.12
N LYS A 116 7.09 12.74 -15.71
CA LYS A 116 6.68 13.30 -17.01
C LYS A 116 6.83 12.30 -18.14
N LYS A 117 7.97 11.61 -18.20
CA LYS A 117 8.24 10.61 -19.23
C LYS A 117 7.27 9.45 -19.13
N PHE A 118 6.96 9.00 -17.93
CA PHE A 118 6.03 7.91 -17.73
C PHE A 118 4.63 8.25 -18.26
N MET A 119 4.12 9.42 -17.88
CA MET A 119 2.80 9.86 -18.35
C MET A 119 2.76 10.13 -19.85
N ALA A 120 3.85 10.65 -20.41
CA ALA A 120 3.94 10.96 -21.85
C ALA A 120 3.75 9.71 -22.72
N LYS A 121 4.13 8.53 -22.23
CA LYS A 121 3.97 7.27 -22.96
C LYS A 121 2.51 6.83 -23.11
N LEU A 122 1.61 7.42 -22.32
CA LEU A 122 0.20 7.06 -22.32
C LEU A 122 -0.65 7.90 -23.29
N GLN A 123 0.00 8.83 -23.99
CA GLN A 123 -0.70 9.77 -24.88
C GLN A 123 -0.49 9.44 -26.35
#